data_eae87d4a3c4980612ac2866bfe4763df
#
_entry.id   eae87d4a3c4980612ac2866bfe4763df
#
_cell.length_a   1.000
_cell.length_b   1.000
_cell.length_c   1.000
_cell.angle_alpha   90.00
_cell.angle_beta   90.00
_cell.angle_gamma   90.00
#
_symmetry.space_group_name_H-M   'P 1'
#
loop_
_entity.id
_entity.type
_entity.pdbx_description
1 polymer ?
#
loop_
_entity_poly.entity_id
_entity_poly.type
_entity_poly.pdbx_seq_one_letter_code
_entity_poly.pdbx_strand_id
1 'polypeptide(L)'
;SLNVMYDTISRSMTHGVMGNTPWCKLDKVKFLCPVPGYDRHFSITEYFGIEMINIPMTADGPDMDLVEKYVTTDPTVKGIWCVPKYSNPTGNSYSDQTVRRLARMHPAAPDFRIYWDNAYGIHHLYDDEQDHVLEILAECKKAGNPDMVYKFSSTSKITFPGSGIAAIATSHNNLDDIKKQLKIQTIGHDKVNQLRHVRFFKDIHGMVEHMRKHANILRPKFEAVENILDRELGGLEIGTWTKPHGG
;
A
#
# COMPACT_ATOMS: atom_id res chain seq x y z
N SER A 1 -9.03 -0.76 -4.26
CA SER A 1 -7.65 -1.26 -4.56
C SER A 1 -7.49 -2.75 -4.27
N LEU A 2 -8.17 -3.30 -3.25
CA LEU A 2 -8.00 -4.71 -2.83
C LEU A 2 -8.18 -5.71 -3.99
N ASN A 3 -9.21 -5.57 -4.82
CA ASN A 3 -9.42 -6.44 -5.98
C ASN A 3 -8.25 -6.37 -6.98
N VAL A 4 -7.70 -5.18 -7.21
CA VAL A 4 -6.55 -5.01 -8.12
C VAL A 4 -5.30 -5.66 -7.54
N MET A 5 -5.10 -5.60 -6.23
CA MET A 5 -3.99 -6.30 -5.54
C MET A 5 -4.17 -7.82 -5.63
N TYR A 6 -5.37 -8.32 -5.35
CA TYR A 6 -5.71 -9.74 -5.53
C TYR A 6 -5.44 -10.21 -6.96
N ASP A 7 -5.95 -9.48 -7.96
CA ASP A 7 -5.73 -9.79 -9.37
C ASP A 7 -4.24 -9.78 -9.74
N THR A 8 -3.45 -8.87 -9.16
CA THR A 8 -2.01 -8.80 -9.41
C THR A 8 -1.30 -10.03 -8.86
N ILE A 9 -1.63 -10.49 -7.65
CA ILE A 9 -1.11 -11.75 -7.10
C ILE A 9 -1.57 -12.95 -7.95
N SER A 10 -2.88 -13.00 -8.29
CA SER A 10 -3.43 -14.09 -9.11
C SER A 10 -2.72 -14.22 -10.46
N ARG A 11 -2.44 -13.08 -11.13
CA ARG A 11 -1.64 -13.07 -12.37
C ARG A 11 -0.22 -13.53 -12.16
N SER A 12 0.43 -13.10 -11.08
CA SER A 12 1.78 -13.57 -10.75
C SER A 12 1.82 -15.08 -10.50
N MET A 13 0.80 -15.61 -9.83
CA MET A 13 0.66 -17.06 -9.61
C MET A 13 0.50 -17.83 -10.92
N THR A 14 -0.32 -17.34 -11.85
CA THR A 14 -0.73 -18.10 -13.05
C THR A 14 0.16 -17.83 -14.27
N HIS A 15 0.71 -16.63 -14.41
CA HIS A 15 1.44 -16.19 -15.61
C HIS A 15 2.87 -15.69 -15.31
N GLY A 16 3.23 -15.55 -14.03
CA GLY A 16 4.50 -14.96 -13.63
C GLY A 16 4.51 -13.42 -13.76
N VAL A 17 5.65 -12.83 -13.49
CA VAL A 17 5.90 -11.38 -13.56
C VAL A 17 6.92 -11.12 -14.64
N MET A 18 6.57 -10.34 -15.67
CA MET A 18 7.49 -9.94 -16.77
C MET A 18 8.24 -11.14 -17.38
N GLY A 19 7.52 -12.24 -17.67
CA GLY A 19 8.09 -13.43 -18.32
C GLY A 19 8.85 -14.38 -17.39
N ASN A 20 8.93 -14.09 -16.10
CA ASN A 20 9.47 -15.04 -15.13
C ASN A 20 8.50 -16.21 -14.91
N THR A 21 9.01 -17.28 -14.30
CA THR A 21 8.23 -18.48 -14.00
C THR A 21 6.98 -18.14 -13.19
N PRO A 22 5.78 -18.63 -13.58
CA PRO A 22 4.57 -18.49 -12.76
C PRO A 22 4.80 -19.01 -11.34
N TRP A 23 4.37 -18.24 -10.35
CA TRP A 23 4.65 -18.57 -8.95
C TRP A 23 4.05 -19.91 -8.51
N CYS A 24 2.92 -20.32 -9.11
CA CYS A 24 2.33 -21.65 -8.83
C CYS A 24 3.20 -22.83 -9.31
N LYS A 25 4.25 -22.59 -10.10
CA LYS A 25 5.22 -23.60 -10.55
C LYS A 25 6.50 -23.59 -9.74
N LEU A 26 6.62 -22.71 -8.77
CA LEU A 26 7.77 -22.64 -7.87
C LEU A 26 7.49 -23.51 -6.63
N ASP A 27 8.52 -24.14 -6.11
CA ASP A 27 8.41 -24.94 -4.88
C ASP A 27 8.00 -24.09 -3.67
N LYS A 28 8.43 -22.84 -3.66
CA LYS A 28 8.17 -21.91 -2.55
C LYS A 28 8.08 -20.47 -3.03
N VAL A 29 7.09 -19.75 -2.48
CA VAL A 29 6.92 -18.31 -2.63
C VAL A 29 6.72 -17.72 -1.25
N LYS A 30 7.41 -16.61 -0.96
CA LYS A 30 7.33 -15.89 0.32
C LYS A 30 7.01 -14.43 0.12
N PHE A 31 6.30 -13.87 1.08
CA PHE A 31 6.03 -12.43 1.18
C PHE A 31 6.44 -11.88 2.54
N LEU A 32 7.04 -10.71 2.53
CA LEU A 32 7.29 -9.95 3.74
C LEU A 32 6.01 -9.21 4.15
N CYS A 33 5.60 -9.43 5.37
CA CYS A 33 4.36 -8.93 5.96
C CYS A 33 4.69 -8.06 7.18
N PRO A 34 4.78 -6.74 7.03
CA PRO A 34 4.96 -5.83 8.16
C PRO A 34 3.81 -5.94 9.16
N VAL A 35 4.13 -6.15 10.43
CA VAL A 35 3.18 -6.37 11.53
C VAL A 35 3.43 -5.40 12.69
N PRO A 36 2.38 -4.81 13.26
CA PRO A 36 0.97 -4.93 12.87
C PRO A 36 0.69 -4.32 11.49
N GLY A 37 -0.24 -4.90 10.73
CA GLY A 37 -0.53 -4.53 9.34
C GLY A 37 -1.97 -4.81 8.93
N TYR A 38 -2.31 -4.53 7.67
CA TYR A 38 -3.66 -4.70 7.17
C TYR A 38 -3.98 -6.18 6.90
N ASP A 39 -4.93 -6.73 7.65
CA ASP A 39 -5.30 -8.15 7.65
C ASP A 39 -5.71 -8.70 6.28
N ARG A 40 -6.30 -7.86 5.41
CA ARG A 40 -6.72 -8.29 4.07
C ARG A 40 -5.55 -8.58 3.13
N HIS A 41 -4.43 -7.89 3.31
CA HIS A 41 -3.19 -8.24 2.59
C HIS A 41 -2.72 -9.65 2.98
N PHE A 42 -2.75 -9.94 4.27
CA PHE A 42 -2.35 -11.25 4.79
C PHE A 42 -3.32 -12.35 4.33
N SER A 43 -4.62 -12.08 4.34
CA SER A 43 -5.63 -13.01 3.82
C SER A 43 -5.45 -13.34 2.33
N ILE A 44 -5.05 -12.37 1.49
CA ILE A 44 -4.71 -12.63 0.08
C ILE A 44 -3.48 -13.55 0.01
N THR A 45 -2.45 -13.26 0.79
CA THR A 45 -1.20 -14.04 0.83
C THR A 45 -1.47 -15.48 1.23
N GLU A 46 -2.23 -15.67 2.31
CA GLU A 46 -2.65 -16.98 2.82
C GLU A 46 -3.49 -17.75 1.79
N TYR A 47 -4.47 -17.07 1.17
CA TYR A 47 -5.36 -17.70 0.18
C TYR A 47 -4.60 -18.33 -1.00
N PHE A 48 -3.51 -17.70 -1.43
CA PHE A 48 -2.67 -18.23 -2.51
C PHE A 48 -1.58 -19.20 -2.03
N GLY A 49 -1.56 -19.58 -0.75
CA GLY A 49 -0.55 -20.48 -0.20
C GLY A 49 0.86 -19.90 -0.16
N ILE A 50 0.98 -18.56 -0.15
CA ILE A 50 2.26 -17.87 -0.06
C ILE A 50 2.70 -17.83 1.41
N GLU A 51 3.93 -18.25 1.71
CA GLU A 51 4.49 -18.19 3.05
C GLU A 51 4.70 -16.74 3.49
N MET A 52 4.20 -16.38 4.67
CA MET A 52 4.32 -15.05 5.24
C MET A 52 5.49 -14.96 6.21
N ILE A 53 6.37 -13.98 6.00
CA ILE A 53 7.45 -13.62 6.92
C ILE A 53 7.06 -12.34 7.62
N ASN A 54 6.83 -12.41 8.93
CA ASN A 54 6.50 -11.24 9.72
C ASN A 54 7.72 -10.33 9.88
N ILE A 55 7.53 -9.06 9.56
CA ILE A 55 8.53 -8.00 9.74
C ILE A 55 7.99 -7.03 10.80
N PRO A 56 8.72 -6.78 11.89
CA PRO A 56 8.29 -5.79 12.88
C PRO A 56 8.13 -4.40 12.27
N MET A 57 7.05 -3.70 12.64
CA MET A 57 6.89 -2.27 12.34
C MET A 57 7.59 -1.42 13.40
N THR A 58 8.25 -0.36 12.93
CA THR A 58 8.82 0.71 13.76
C THR A 58 8.01 2.00 13.57
N ALA A 59 8.38 3.06 14.27
CA ALA A 59 7.76 4.37 14.05
C ALA A 59 7.94 4.90 12.62
N ASP A 60 9.04 4.51 11.96
CA ASP A 60 9.45 4.98 10.62
C ASP A 60 9.02 4.06 9.47
N GLY A 61 8.35 2.96 9.75
CA GLY A 61 7.97 1.92 8.78
C GLY A 61 8.45 0.52 9.19
N PRO A 62 8.56 -0.44 8.27
CA PRO A 62 9.04 -1.78 8.58
C PRO A 62 10.52 -1.77 9.00
N ASP A 63 10.93 -2.75 9.79
CA ASP A 63 12.35 -2.99 10.10
C ASP A 63 13.12 -3.27 8.81
N MET A 64 13.80 -2.22 8.32
CA MET A 64 14.49 -2.28 7.04
C MET A 64 15.72 -3.17 7.03
N ASP A 65 16.36 -3.43 8.18
CA ASP A 65 17.49 -4.33 8.25
C ASP A 65 17.06 -5.78 7.97
N LEU A 66 15.91 -6.18 8.53
CA LEU A 66 15.30 -7.47 8.22
C LEU A 66 14.78 -7.54 6.80
N VAL A 67 14.10 -6.48 6.31
CA VAL A 67 13.60 -6.42 4.94
C VAL A 67 14.73 -6.62 3.94
N GLU A 68 15.78 -5.82 4.03
CA GLU A 68 16.95 -5.89 3.13
C GLU A 68 17.63 -7.25 3.20
N LYS A 69 17.81 -7.80 4.40
CA LYS A 69 18.38 -9.14 4.60
C LYS A 69 17.61 -10.19 3.80
N TYR A 70 16.29 -10.27 3.97
CA TYR A 70 15.49 -11.29 3.27
C TYR A 70 15.46 -11.04 1.76
N VAL A 71 15.24 -9.81 1.34
CA VAL A 71 15.12 -9.45 -0.09
C VAL A 71 16.41 -9.73 -0.86
N THR A 72 17.57 -9.46 -0.26
CA THR A 72 18.87 -9.62 -0.96
C THR A 72 19.42 -11.04 -0.93
N THR A 73 18.97 -11.90 -0.01
CA THR A 73 19.56 -13.23 0.16
C THR A 73 18.62 -14.38 -0.19
N ASP A 74 17.31 -14.16 -0.21
CA ASP A 74 16.34 -15.23 -0.44
C ASP A 74 15.55 -15.02 -1.75
N PRO A 75 15.87 -15.77 -2.83
CA PRO A 75 15.19 -15.64 -4.12
C PRO A 75 13.74 -16.15 -4.10
N THR A 76 13.28 -16.77 -3.01
CA THR A 76 11.88 -17.18 -2.84
C THR A 76 11.00 -16.02 -2.34
N VAL A 77 11.58 -14.93 -1.85
CA VAL A 77 10.86 -13.73 -1.45
C VAL A 77 10.47 -12.94 -2.68
N LYS A 78 9.17 -12.89 -2.97
CA LYS A 78 8.60 -12.29 -4.18
C LYS A 78 7.93 -10.95 -3.96
N GLY A 79 7.69 -10.57 -2.72
CA GLY A 79 7.05 -9.28 -2.45
C GLY A 79 7.05 -8.86 -0.99
N ILE A 80 6.69 -7.60 -0.81
CA ILE A 80 6.43 -6.97 0.49
C ILE A 80 5.14 -6.15 0.40
N TRP A 81 4.29 -6.25 1.42
CA TRP A 81 3.14 -5.38 1.59
C TRP A 81 3.54 -4.08 2.30
N CYS A 82 3.16 -2.93 1.74
CA CYS A 82 3.43 -1.63 2.34
C CYS A 82 2.15 -0.78 2.37
N VAL A 83 1.79 -0.26 3.56
CA VAL A 83 0.79 0.81 3.72
C VAL A 83 1.54 2.04 4.24
N PRO A 84 2.09 2.87 3.34
CA PRO A 84 3.17 3.80 3.69
C PRO A 84 2.73 5.06 4.42
N LYS A 85 1.45 5.41 4.36
CA LYS A 85 0.92 6.63 4.97
C LYS A 85 -0.29 6.29 5.81
N TYR A 86 -0.28 6.80 7.05
CA TYR A 86 -1.35 6.53 8.02
C TYR A 86 -1.70 5.05 8.09
N SER A 87 -0.69 4.22 8.26
CA SER A 87 -0.77 2.76 8.17
C SER A 87 -1.85 2.17 9.08
N ASN A 88 -2.66 1.27 8.56
CA ASN A 88 -3.64 0.53 9.35
C ASN A 88 -2.94 -0.71 9.96
N PRO A 89 -2.95 -0.90 11.31
CA PRO A 89 -3.78 -0.17 12.30
C PRO A 89 -3.06 0.97 13.04
N THR A 90 -1.76 1.18 12.87
CA THR A 90 -0.92 1.98 13.77
C THR A 90 -0.95 3.49 13.50
N GLY A 91 -1.43 3.93 12.34
CA GLY A 91 -1.43 5.34 11.95
C GLY A 91 -0.07 5.90 11.52
N ASN A 92 1.00 5.11 11.55
CA ASN A 92 2.36 5.54 11.20
C ASN A 92 2.49 5.86 9.71
N SER A 93 3.40 6.77 9.38
CA SER A 93 3.83 7.05 8.02
C SER A 93 5.30 6.73 7.84
N TYR A 94 5.69 6.21 6.67
CA TYR A 94 7.08 5.83 6.39
C TYR A 94 7.96 7.06 6.28
N SER A 95 9.13 7.00 6.92
CA SER A 95 10.14 8.05 6.80
C SER A 95 10.78 8.07 5.41
N ASP A 96 11.36 9.22 5.06
CA ASP A 96 12.14 9.39 3.84
C ASP A 96 13.28 8.36 3.73
N GLN A 97 13.91 8.02 4.85
CA GLN A 97 14.96 7.02 4.89
C GLN A 97 14.43 5.63 4.53
N THR A 98 13.31 5.23 5.09
CA THR A 98 12.64 3.95 4.78
C THR A 98 12.31 3.85 3.30
N VAL A 99 11.71 4.89 2.72
CA VAL A 99 11.36 4.91 1.30
C VAL A 99 12.60 4.80 0.41
N ARG A 100 13.67 5.54 0.74
CA ARG A 100 14.95 5.45 -0.02
C ARG A 100 15.63 4.10 0.14
N ARG A 101 15.59 3.47 1.31
CA ARG A 101 16.10 2.11 1.52
C ARG A 101 15.33 1.10 0.67
N LEU A 102 13.99 1.12 0.71
CA LEU A 102 13.14 0.28 -0.15
C LEU A 102 13.48 0.45 -1.64
N ALA A 103 13.65 1.70 -2.09
CA ALA A 103 13.94 2.00 -3.49
C ALA A 103 15.32 1.50 -3.97
N ARG A 104 16.29 1.40 -3.06
CA ARG A 104 17.68 1.01 -3.38
C ARG A 104 17.96 -0.48 -3.20
N MET A 105 17.00 -1.27 -2.77
CA MET A 105 17.19 -2.71 -2.62
C MET A 105 17.63 -3.37 -3.94
N HIS A 106 18.42 -4.42 -3.82
CA HIS A 106 18.82 -5.30 -4.92
C HIS A 106 18.26 -6.71 -4.67
N PRO A 107 17.02 -6.98 -5.09
CA PRO A 107 16.39 -8.26 -4.81
C PRO A 107 17.12 -9.44 -5.43
N ALA A 108 17.27 -10.53 -4.69
CA ALA A 108 17.76 -11.80 -5.21
C ALA A 108 16.76 -12.42 -6.21
N ALA A 109 15.46 -12.09 -6.09
CA ALA A 109 14.43 -12.49 -7.03
C ALA A 109 14.19 -11.39 -8.09
N PRO A 110 14.35 -11.66 -9.40
CA PRO A 110 14.13 -10.65 -10.44
C PRO A 110 12.66 -10.23 -10.58
N ASP A 111 11.77 -11.06 -10.09
CA ASP A 111 10.32 -10.87 -10.07
C ASP A 111 9.79 -10.35 -8.73
N PHE A 112 10.66 -9.92 -7.82
CA PHE A 112 10.27 -9.25 -6.57
C PHE A 112 9.55 -7.94 -6.85
N ARG A 113 8.47 -7.64 -6.09
CA ARG A 113 7.74 -6.37 -6.17
C ARG A 113 7.37 -5.82 -4.80
N ILE A 114 7.44 -4.51 -4.67
CA ILE A 114 6.88 -3.74 -3.56
C ILE A 114 5.40 -3.48 -3.88
N TYR A 115 4.49 -4.02 -3.06
CA TYR A 115 3.06 -3.78 -3.14
C TYR A 115 2.72 -2.58 -2.26
N TRP A 116 2.68 -1.40 -2.88
CA TRP A 116 2.54 -0.10 -2.23
C TRP A 116 1.09 0.33 -2.21
N ASP A 117 0.37 0.02 -1.13
CA ASP A 117 -1.05 0.40 -0.96
C ASP A 117 -1.17 1.82 -0.43
N ASN A 118 -1.39 2.77 -1.35
CA ASN A 118 -1.59 4.18 -1.03
C ASN A 118 -3.07 4.46 -0.70
N ALA A 119 -3.62 3.71 0.26
CA ALA A 119 -5.04 3.80 0.63
C ALA A 119 -5.40 5.13 1.28
N TYR A 120 -4.47 5.74 2.01
CA TYR A 120 -4.70 6.93 2.84
C TYR A 120 -3.93 8.17 2.38
N GLY A 121 -3.50 8.23 1.12
CA GLY A 121 -2.63 9.29 0.60
C GLY A 121 -3.12 10.74 0.82
N ILE A 122 -4.43 10.94 0.93
CA ILE A 122 -5.08 12.24 1.11
C ILE A 122 -6.05 12.27 2.31
N HIS A 123 -5.88 11.36 3.29
CA HIS A 123 -6.76 11.23 4.45
C HIS A 123 -6.19 11.99 5.66
N HIS A 124 -5.83 13.25 5.47
CA HIS A 124 -5.36 14.13 6.54
C HIS A 124 -6.50 14.52 7.47
N LEU A 125 -6.24 14.57 8.77
CA LEU A 125 -7.18 15.12 9.77
C LEU A 125 -7.01 16.62 9.95
N TYR A 126 -5.79 17.13 9.70
CA TYR A 126 -5.42 18.54 9.89
C TYR A 126 -4.91 19.13 8.58
N ASP A 127 -5.09 20.42 8.38
CA ASP A 127 -4.60 21.13 7.18
C ASP A 127 -3.10 21.49 7.29
N ASP A 128 -2.61 21.71 8.51
CA ASP A 128 -1.26 22.18 8.85
C ASP A 128 -0.33 21.07 9.39
N GLU A 129 -0.90 19.93 9.77
CA GLU A 129 -0.14 18.78 10.29
C GLU A 129 -0.37 17.55 9.40
N GLN A 130 0.23 17.56 8.21
CA GLN A 130 0.11 16.48 7.24
C GLN A 130 1.41 15.70 7.14
N ASP A 131 1.33 14.39 7.31
CA ASP A 131 2.48 13.52 7.04
C ASP A 131 2.85 13.61 5.55
N HIS A 132 4.14 13.60 5.28
CA HIS A 132 4.68 13.51 3.94
C HIS A 132 5.38 12.16 3.75
N VAL A 133 5.16 11.54 2.61
CA VAL A 133 5.85 10.31 2.21
C VAL A 133 6.43 10.50 0.82
N LEU A 134 7.71 10.21 0.63
CA LEU A 134 8.37 10.32 -0.68
C LEU A 134 7.65 9.49 -1.74
N GLU A 135 7.71 9.97 -2.97
CA GLU A 135 7.13 9.25 -4.11
C GLU A 135 8.02 8.06 -4.51
N ILE A 136 7.58 6.87 -4.14
CA ILE A 136 8.36 5.62 -4.28
C ILE A 136 8.75 5.31 -5.72
N LEU A 137 7.89 5.58 -6.71
CA LEU A 137 8.21 5.31 -8.13
C LEU A 137 9.35 6.21 -8.61
N ALA A 138 9.37 7.48 -8.16
CA ALA A 138 10.44 8.40 -8.47
C ALA A 138 11.76 7.98 -7.80
N GLU A 139 11.71 7.56 -6.53
CA GLU A 139 12.90 7.10 -5.81
C GLU A 139 13.45 5.79 -6.41
N CYS A 140 12.60 4.82 -6.78
CA CYS A 140 13.02 3.62 -7.48
C CYS A 140 13.65 3.92 -8.85
N LYS A 141 13.07 4.87 -9.61
CA LYS A 141 13.66 5.31 -10.89
C LYS A 141 15.04 5.93 -10.70
N LYS A 142 15.22 6.78 -9.69
CA LYS A 142 16.53 7.37 -9.33
C LYS A 142 17.55 6.32 -8.92
N ALA A 143 17.09 5.25 -8.25
CA ALA A 143 17.93 4.15 -7.79
C ALA A 143 18.26 3.11 -8.89
N GLY A 144 17.71 3.26 -10.10
CA GLY A 144 17.91 2.30 -11.20
C GLY A 144 16.98 1.08 -11.13
N ASN A 145 15.96 1.08 -10.26
CA ASN A 145 15.01 -0.01 -10.01
C ASN A 145 13.57 0.35 -10.45
N PRO A 146 13.31 0.86 -11.67
CA PRO A 146 12.01 1.40 -12.04
C PRO A 146 10.88 0.37 -12.00
N ASP A 147 11.19 -0.91 -12.17
CA ASP A 147 10.19 -1.98 -12.27
C ASP A 147 9.81 -2.60 -10.91
N MET A 148 10.42 -2.15 -9.81
CA MET A 148 10.30 -2.83 -8.52
C MET A 148 8.96 -2.57 -7.80
N VAL A 149 8.11 -1.63 -8.24
CA VAL A 149 6.93 -1.18 -7.49
C VAL A 149 5.64 -1.36 -8.26
N TYR A 150 4.63 -1.89 -7.55
CA TYR A 150 3.22 -1.77 -7.87
C TYR A 150 2.56 -0.84 -6.85
N LYS A 151 2.18 0.38 -7.26
CA LYS A 151 1.53 1.37 -6.41
C LYS A 151 0.03 1.36 -6.67
N PHE A 152 -0.75 1.08 -5.63
CA PHE A 152 -2.20 0.97 -5.68
C PHE A 152 -2.86 2.14 -4.99
N SER A 153 -3.99 2.57 -5.52
CA SER A 153 -4.88 3.54 -4.87
C SER A 153 -6.32 3.28 -5.26
N SER A 154 -7.26 3.80 -4.48
CA SER A 154 -8.68 3.76 -4.83
C SER A 154 -9.48 4.86 -4.14
N THR A 155 -10.67 5.12 -4.66
CA THR A 155 -11.63 6.04 -4.07
C THR A 155 -12.57 5.36 -3.06
N SER A 156 -12.32 4.10 -2.70
CA SER A 156 -13.21 3.31 -1.82
C SER A 156 -13.42 3.94 -0.43
N LYS A 157 -12.41 4.65 0.09
CA LYS A 157 -12.48 5.37 1.37
C LYS A 157 -12.68 6.88 1.19
N ILE A 158 -12.80 7.33 -0.06
CA ILE A 158 -13.00 8.74 -0.44
C ILE A 158 -14.45 8.99 -0.82
N THR A 159 -15.08 8.05 -1.57
CA THR A 159 -16.48 8.11 -1.98
C THR A 159 -17.30 7.01 -1.29
N PHE A 160 -17.78 6.02 -2.06
CA PHE A 160 -18.59 4.93 -1.52
C PHE A 160 -17.87 3.58 -1.61
N PRO A 161 -17.79 2.81 -0.53
CA PRO A 161 -17.32 1.44 -0.57
C PRO A 161 -18.14 0.62 -1.59
N GLY A 162 -17.46 -0.20 -2.37
CA GLY A 162 -18.09 -1.01 -3.42
C GLY A 162 -18.37 -0.27 -4.73
N SER A 163 -18.45 1.06 -4.73
CA SER A 163 -18.63 1.90 -5.93
C SER A 163 -17.40 2.73 -6.28
N GLY A 164 -16.25 2.42 -5.68
CA GLY A 164 -15.00 3.12 -5.91
C GLY A 164 -14.35 2.77 -7.24
N ILE A 165 -13.40 3.63 -7.63
CA ILE A 165 -12.46 3.39 -8.72
C ILE A 165 -11.12 3.01 -8.10
N ALA A 166 -10.42 2.05 -8.70
CA ALA A 166 -9.07 1.70 -8.33
C ALA A 166 -8.10 1.98 -9.47
N ALA A 167 -6.86 2.27 -9.11
CA ALA A 167 -5.78 2.48 -10.06
C ALA A 167 -4.51 1.77 -9.59
N ILE A 168 -3.71 1.33 -10.55
CA ILE A 168 -2.34 0.88 -10.36
C ILE A 168 -1.41 1.82 -11.13
N ALA A 169 -0.36 2.28 -10.47
CA ALA A 169 0.74 3.02 -11.08
C ALA A 169 2.02 2.21 -10.93
N THR A 170 2.79 2.11 -12.01
CA THR A 170 4.04 1.36 -12.06
C THR A 170 4.86 1.80 -13.28
N SER A 171 6.00 1.15 -13.55
CA SER A 171 6.81 1.40 -14.75
C SER A 171 6.07 1.03 -16.04
N HIS A 172 6.57 1.53 -17.18
CA HIS A 172 6.04 1.16 -18.48
C HIS A 172 6.17 -0.35 -18.75
N ASN A 173 7.29 -0.97 -18.39
CA ASN A 173 7.50 -2.40 -18.57
C ASN A 173 6.46 -3.24 -17.83
N ASN A 174 6.24 -2.94 -16.55
CA ASN A 174 5.19 -3.60 -15.75
C ASN A 174 3.79 -3.33 -16.32
N LEU A 175 3.50 -2.09 -16.77
CA LEU A 175 2.20 -1.76 -17.36
C LEU A 175 1.93 -2.54 -18.65
N ASP A 176 2.95 -2.71 -19.50
CA ASP A 176 2.80 -3.46 -20.74
C ASP A 176 2.56 -4.94 -20.48
N ASP A 177 3.22 -5.51 -19.46
CA ASP A 177 2.98 -6.88 -19.02
C ASP A 177 1.55 -7.05 -18.46
N ILE A 178 1.12 -6.16 -17.57
CA ILE A 178 -0.23 -6.16 -17.00
C ILE A 178 -1.30 -6.00 -18.09
N LYS A 179 -1.11 -5.07 -19.03
CA LYS A 179 -2.08 -4.81 -20.10
C LYS A 179 -2.27 -6.01 -21.03
N LYS A 180 -1.23 -6.80 -21.30
CA LYS A 180 -1.36 -8.04 -22.09
C LYS A 180 -2.38 -8.99 -21.48
N GLN A 181 -2.38 -9.11 -20.16
CA GLN A 181 -3.29 -9.99 -19.41
C GLN A 181 -4.67 -9.36 -19.22
N LEU A 182 -4.73 -8.05 -18.94
CA LEU A 182 -6.00 -7.33 -18.80
C LEU A 182 -6.87 -7.39 -20.05
N LYS A 183 -6.29 -7.40 -21.25
CA LYS A 183 -7.04 -7.53 -22.50
C LYS A 183 -7.84 -8.83 -22.61
N ILE A 184 -7.43 -9.86 -21.87
CA ILE A 184 -8.15 -11.15 -21.83
C ILE A 184 -9.21 -11.10 -20.73
N GLN A 185 -8.94 -10.41 -19.62
CA GLN A 185 -9.84 -10.33 -18.47
C GLN A 185 -11.04 -9.42 -18.73
N THR A 186 -10.84 -8.31 -19.44
CA THR A 186 -11.91 -7.33 -19.67
C THR A 186 -11.71 -6.57 -20.98
N ILE A 187 -12.81 -6.22 -21.64
CA ILE A 187 -12.83 -5.30 -22.80
C ILE A 187 -12.69 -3.84 -22.30
N GLY A 188 -13.19 -3.54 -21.12
CA GLY A 188 -13.10 -2.21 -20.52
C GLY A 188 -13.68 -2.18 -19.11
N HIS A 189 -13.26 -1.16 -18.38
CA HIS A 189 -13.77 -0.91 -17.02
C HIS A 189 -15.03 -0.04 -17.07
N ASP A 190 -15.79 -0.01 -15.96
CA ASP A 190 -17.03 0.77 -15.81
C ASP A 190 -16.79 2.27 -16.03
N LYS A 191 -17.07 2.73 -17.26
CA LYS A 191 -16.90 4.13 -17.68
C LYS A 191 -17.96 5.04 -17.07
N VAL A 192 -19.14 4.51 -16.75
CA VAL A 192 -20.20 5.29 -16.11
C VAL A 192 -19.77 5.67 -14.71
N ASN A 193 -19.22 4.72 -13.95
CA ASN A 193 -18.71 4.99 -12.62
C ASN A 193 -17.50 5.94 -12.64
N GLN A 194 -16.59 5.79 -13.62
CA GLN A 194 -15.50 6.75 -13.83
C GLN A 194 -16.03 8.17 -14.08
N LEU A 195 -17.03 8.31 -14.97
CA LEU A 195 -17.64 9.61 -15.28
C LEU A 195 -18.35 10.22 -14.05
N ARG A 196 -18.99 9.39 -13.21
CA ARG A 196 -19.59 9.84 -11.94
C ARG A 196 -18.54 10.50 -11.04
N HIS A 197 -17.36 9.88 -10.89
CA HIS A 197 -16.26 10.42 -10.10
C HIS A 197 -15.72 11.73 -10.68
N VAL A 198 -15.53 11.78 -12.02
CA VAL A 198 -15.09 13.00 -12.70
C VAL A 198 -16.10 14.15 -12.51
N ARG A 199 -17.39 13.88 -12.65
CA ARG A 199 -18.44 14.89 -12.44
C ARG A 199 -18.57 15.32 -10.99
N PHE A 200 -18.33 14.42 -10.04
CA PHE A 200 -18.43 14.70 -8.61
C PHE A 200 -17.27 15.57 -8.13
N PHE A 201 -16.04 15.18 -8.44
CA PHE A 201 -14.84 15.91 -8.00
C PHE A 201 -14.50 17.08 -8.90
N LYS A 202 -14.81 17.00 -10.18
CA LYS A 202 -14.39 17.92 -11.25
C LYS A 202 -12.88 17.91 -11.48
N ASP A 203 -12.09 18.20 -10.45
CA ASP A 203 -10.63 18.28 -10.44
C ASP A 203 -10.05 17.90 -9.07
N ILE A 204 -8.74 18.08 -8.91
CA ILE A 204 -8.03 17.79 -7.66
C ILE A 204 -8.48 18.70 -6.51
N HIS A 205 -8.85 19.95 -6.79
CA HIS A 205 -9.32 20.88 -5.77
C HIS A 205 -10.65 20.42 -5.18
N GLY A 206 -11.58 19.96 -6.04
CA GLY A 206 -12.84 19.37 -5.59
C GLY A 206 -12.64 18.12 -4.73
N MET A 207 -11.62 17.32 -5.05
CA MET A 207 -11.25 16.17 -4.22
C MET A 207 -10.70 16.59 -2.85
N VAL A 208 -9.81 17.57 -2.80
CA VAL A 208 -9.25 18.10 -1.54
C VAL A 208 -10.35 18.68 -0.66
N GLU A 209 -11.24 19.51 -1.23
CA GLU A 209 -12.38 20.06 -0.49
C GLU A 209 -13.32 18.96 0.05
N HIS A 210 -13.53 17.90 -0.70
CA HIS A 210 -14.30 16.76 -0.24
C HIS A 210 -13.62 16.07 0.96
N MET A 211 -12.30 15.87 0.91
CA MET A 211 -11.54 15.25 2.00
C MET A 211 -11.49 16.13 3.25
N ARG A 212 -11.49 17.44 3.13
CA ARG A 212 -11.66 18.35 4.29
C ARG A 212 -12.98 18.14 5.02
N LYS A 213 -14.07 17.84 4.29
CA LYS A 213 -15.36 17.49 4.91
C LYS A 213 -15.28 16.18 5.68
N HIS A 214 -14.55 15.18 5.13
CA HIS A 214 -14.26 13.93 5.85
C HIS A 214 -13.45 14.20 7.13
N ALA A 215 -12.38 15.00 7.03
CA ALA A 215 -11.57 15.39 8.18
C ALA A 215 -12.40 16.03 9.29
N ASN A 216 -13.32 16.95 8.96
CA ASN A 216 -14.21 17.60 9.93
C ASN A 216 -15.16 16.63 10.64
N ILE A 217 -15.48 15.48 10.03
CA ILE A 217 -16.31 14.43 10.64
C ILE A 217 -15.45 13.47 11.48
N LEU A 218 -14.22 13.16 11.02
CA LEU A 218 -13.37 12.15 11.64
C LEU A 218 -12.52 12.71 12.78
N ARG A 219 -11.94 13.90 12.60
CA ARG A 219 -11.04 14.52 13.58
C ARG A 219 -11.61 14.53 15.01
N PRO A 220 -12.84 14.99 15.28
CA PRO A 220 -13.37 14.97 16.64
C PRO A 220 -13.44 13.58 17.27
N LYS A 221 -13.55 12.53 16.44
CA LYS A 221 -13.58 11.15 16.91
C LYS A 221 -12.19 10.68 17.31
N PHE A 222 -11.17 11.00 16.51
CA PHE A 222 -9.78 10.72 16.84
C PHE A 222 -9.37 11.45 18.11
N GLU A 223 -9.61 12.76 18.19
CA GLU A 223 -9.32 13.58 19.36
C GLU A 223 -10.04 13.07 20.63
N ALA A 224 -11.29 12.63 20.50
CA ALA A 224 -12.03 12.06 21.63
C ALA A 224 -11.37 10.77 22.16
N VAL A 225 -10.94 9.88 21.26
CA VAL A 225 -10.24 8.63 21.63
C VAL A 225 -8.91 8.96 22.31
N GLU A 226 -8.09 9.82 21.72
CA GLU A 226 -6.79 10.22 22.27
C GLU A 226 -6.94 10.86 23.65
N ASN A 227 -7.85 11.81 23.79
CA ASN A 227 -8.12 12.48 25.06
C ASN A 227 -8.58 11.51 26.16
N ILE A 228 -9.40 10.50 25.81
CA ILE A 228 -9.84 9.48 26.76
C ILE A 228 -8.67 8.58 27.15
N LEU A 229 -7.88 8.11 26.19
CA LEU A 229 -6.71 7.28 26.47
C LEU A 229 -5.69 8.03 27.34
N ASP A 230 -5.37 9.27 27.00
CA ASP A 230 -4.44 10.11 27.77
C ASP A 230 -4.96 10.33 29.20
N ARG A 231 -6.27 10.59 29.38
CA ARG A 231 -6.88 10.84 30.66
C ARG A 231 -6.99 9.60 31.55
N GLU A 232 -7.47 8.47 30.97
CA GLU A 232 -7.80 7.27 31.76
C GLU A 232 -6.59 6.34 31.91
N LEU A 233 -5.67 6.30 30.95
CA LEU A 233 -4.57 5.36 30.93
C LEU A 233 -3.20 6.03 30.96
N GLY A 234 -3.13 7.34 30.70
CA GLY A 234 -1.89 8.09 30.72
C GLY A 234 -1.21 8.02 32.09
N GLY A 235 0.08 7.67 32.10
CA GLY A 235 0.87 7.55 33.34
C GLY A 235 0.70 6.24 34.10
N LEU A 236 -0.17 5.32 33.68
CA LEU A 236 -0.34 4.02 34.34
C LEU A 236 0.66 2.95 33.87
N GLU A 237 1.45 3.24 32.83
CA GLU A 237 2.45 2.33 32.21
C GLU A 237 1.90 0.97 31.76
N ILE A 238 0.59 0.88 31.48
CA ILE A 238 -0.10 -0.35 31.08
C ILE A 238 -0.20 -0.52 29.55
N GLY A 239 0.14 0.51 28.78
CA GLY A 239 0.09 0.48 27.32
C GLY A 239 0.59 1.78 26.70
N THR A 240 0.79 1.71 25.39
CA THR A 240 1.17 2.87 24.56
C THR A 240 0.21 2.98 23.37
N TRP A 241 0.01 4.19 22.87
CA TRP A 241 -0.78 4.46 21.68
C TRP A 241 -0.12 5.50 20.80
N THR A 242 -0.42 5.42 19.51
CA THR A 242 0.02 6.40 18.51
C THR A 242 -0.97 7.56 18.43
N LYS A 243 -0.51 8.73 17.98
CA LYS A 243 -1.32 9.90 17.69
C LYS A 243 -1.28 10.17 16.18
N PRO A 244 -2.16 9.55 15.39
CA PRO A 244 -2.11 9.68 13.94
C PRO A 244 -2.65 11.04 13.48
N HIS A 245 -1.99 11.64 12.48
CA HIS A 245 -2.45 12.87 11.83
C HIS A 245 -3.43 12.60 10.67
N GLY A 246 -3.81 11.33 10.46
CA GLY A 246 -4.70 10.90 9.38
C GLY A 246 -5.03 9.41 9.41
N GLY A 247 -5.86 8.96 8.44
CA GLY A 247 -6.23 7.55 8.27
C GLY A 247 -7.72 7.30 8.19
#